data_4ddba30d7a62ebf3e5850ea824d99a7b
#
_entry.id   4ddba30d7a62ebf3e5850ea824d99a7b
#
_cell.length_a   1.000
_cell.length_b   1.000
_cell.length_c   1.000
_cell.angle_alpha   90.00
_cell.angle_beta   90.00
_cell.angle_gamma   90.00
#
_symmetry.space_group_name_H-M   'P 1'
#
loop_
_entity.id
_entity.type
_entity.pdbx_description
1 polymer ?
#
loop_
_entity_poly.entity_id
_entity_poly.type
_entity_poly.pdbx_seq_one_letter_code
_entity_poly.pdbx_strand_id
1 'polypeptide(L)'
;LSFQNPLEVPGVTLSSFIRNALEQKTGKRQRLYDFKKELERTMEILQMDPAYAERDLNVGFSGGEKKKAEILQLLMLKPSLAILDETDSGLDVDAVRTVSAGIEEYQKNCKGSLLIITHSTKILESLSVDYTHVMVEGKIIQTGDASLVEEINRNGFAKYEKTEQNQ
;
A
#
# COMPACT_ATOMS: atom_id res chain seq x y z
N LEU A 1 1.40 -8.58 1.58
CA LEU A 1 1.31 -7.86 2.86
C LEU A 1 2.32 -6.72 2.85
N SER A 2 1.85 -5.49 3.05
CA SER A 2 2.69 -4.32 3.33
C SER A 2 2.73 -4.15 4.85
N PHE A 3 3.93 -4.03 5.38
CA PHE A 3 4.13 -3.87 6.82
C PHE A 3 4.15 -2.40 7.22
N GLN A 4 3.72 -2.10 8.44
CA GLN A 4 3.82 -0.75 9.02
C GLN A 4 5.28 -0.23 8.95
N ASN A 5 6.25 -1.07 9.26
CA ASN A 5 7.68 -0.78 9.17
C ASN A 5 8.38 -1.77 8.23
N PRO A 6 8.61 -1.41 6.95
CA PRO A 6 9.31 -2.25 5.99
C PRO A 6 10.75 -2.55 6.41
N LEU A 7 11.13 -3.83 6.34
CA LEU A 7 12.48 -4.28 6.72
C LEU A 7 13.52 -3.86 5.67
N GLU A 8 14.73 -3.58 6.14
CA GLU A 8 15.91 -3.36 5.30
C GLU A 8 16.57 -4.71 4.97
N VAL A 9 16.95 -4.89 3.71
CA VAL A 9 17.61 -6.12 3.23
C VAL A 9 18.93 -5.78 2.54
N PRO A 10 20.02 -5.64 3.29
CA PRO A 10 21.34 -5.36 2.71
C PRO A 10 21.79 -6.46 1.74
N GLY A 11 22.44 -6.06 0.64
CA GLY A 11 22.97 -6.97 -0.36
C GLY A 11 21.95 -7.48 -1.39
N VAL A 12 20.69 -7.04 -1.31
CA VAL A 12 19.65 -7.38 -2.29
C VAL A 12 19.03 -6.11 -2.83
N THR A 13 19.27 -5.78 -4.10
CA THR A 13 18.70 -4.59 -4.71
C THR A 13 17.18 -4.70 -4.87
N LEU A 14 16.49 -3.55 -4.85
CA LEU A 14 15.03 -3.48 -5.05
C LEU A 14 14.62 -4.18 -6.35
N SER A 15 15.33 -3.94 -7.46
CA SER A 15 15.06 -4.59 -8.75
C SER A 15 15.24 -6.11 -8.70
N SER A 16 16.34 -6.58 -8.08
CA SER A 16 16.61 -8.01 -7.94
C SER A 16 15.56 -8.70 -7.07
N PHE A 17 15.14 -8.07 -5.98
CA PHE A 17 14.09 -8.59 -5.11
C PHE A 17 12.77 -8.78 -5.87
N ILE A 18 12.29 -7.74 -6.56
CA ILE A 18 11.03 -7.78 -7.32
C ILE A 18 11.10 -8.83 -8.42
N ARG A 19 12.22 -8.89 -9.17
CA ARG A 19 12.39 -9.84 -10.25
C ARG A 19 12.36 -11.28 -9.74
N ASN A 20 13.09 -11.59 -8.68
CA ASN A 20 13.09 -12.92 -8.07
C ASN A 20 11.69 -13.31 -7.55
N ALA A 21 10.97 -12.37 -6.91
CA ALA A 21 9.61 -12.61 -6.47
C ALA A 21 8.64 -12.89 -7.63
N LEU A 22 8.77 -12.19 -8.76
CA LEU A 22 8.01 -12.46 -9.99
C LEU A 22 8.34 -13.83 -10.58
N GLU A 23 9.60 -14.20 -10.63
CA GLU A 23 10.04 -15.54 -11.13
C GLU A 23 9.46 -16.66 -10.27
N GLN A 24 9.49 -16.51 -8.95
CA GLN A 24 8.87 -17.47 -8.01
C GLN A 24 7.35 -17.55 -8.19
N LYS A 25 6.68 -16.41 -8.31
CA LYS A 25 5.21 -16.34 -8.48
C LYS A 25 4.76 -16.97 -9.79
N THR A 26 5.48 -16.73 -10.88
CA THR A 26 5.06 -17.14 -12.24
C THR A 26 5.65 -18.48 -12.68
N GLY A 27 6.67 -18.99 -12.00
CA GLY A 27 7.44 -20.14 -12.41
C GLY A 27 8.24 -19.91 -13.70
N LYS A 28 8.38 -18.66 -14.17
CA LYS A 28 9.01 -18.30 -15.42
C LYS A 28 10.06 -17.22 -15.22
N ARG A 29 11.21 -17.41 -15.85
CA ARG A 29 12.26 -16.38 -15.87
C ARG A 29 11.79 -15.17 -16.66
N GLN A 30 11.87 -13.99 -16.04
CA GLN A 30 11.49 -12.73 -16.67
C GLN A 30 12.56 -12.30 -17.70
N ARG A 31 12.13 -11.88 -18.89
CA ARG A 31 13.04 -11.23 -19.85
C ARG A 31 13.51 -9.91 -19.28
N LEU A 32 14.81 -9.71 -19.20
CA LEU A 32 15.40 -8.54 -18.53
C LEU A 32 14.92 -7.21 -19.12
N TYR A 33 14.79 -7.13 -20.44
CA TYR A 33 14.32 -5.94 -21.13
C TYR A 33 12.88 -5.59 -20.75
N ASP A 34 11.98 -6.57 -20.81
CA ASP A 34 10.56 -6.36 -20.50
C ASP A 34 10.36 -6.00 -19.02
N PHE A 35 11.11 -6.68 -18.14
CA PHE A 35 11.10 -6.38 -16.72
C PHE A 35 11.58 -4.94 -16.41
N LYS A 36 12.72 -4.53 -16.99
CA LYS A 36 13.24 -3.16 -16.76
C LYS A 36 12.28 -2.10 -17.25
N LYS A 37 11.70 -2.27 -18.43
CA LYS A 37 10.72 -1.35 -18.98
C LYS A 37 9.47 -1.19 -18.10
N GLU A 38 8.95 -2.29 -17.58
CA GLU A 38 7.78 -2.26 -16.69
C GLU A 38 8.16 -1.66 -15.32
N LEU A 39 9.35 -1.95 -14.80
CA LEU A 39 9.85 -1.38 -13.56
C LEU A 39 9.97 0.14 -13.67
N GLU A 40 10.63 0.65 -14.71
CA GLU A 40 10.80 2.08 -14.96
C GLU A 40 9.45 2.80 -15.07
N ARG A 41 8.52 2.25 -15.87
CA ARG A 41 7.15 2.78 -15.98
C ARG A 41 6.43 2.84 -14.63
N THR A 42 6.57 1.80 -13.83
CA THR A 42 5.89 1.74 -12.52
C THR A 42 6.53 2.70 -11.52
N MET A 43 7.86 2.88 -11.56
CA MET A 43 8.57 3.88 -10.77
C MET A 43 8.16 5.32 -11.15
N GLU A 44 7.90 5.58 -12.43
CA GLU A 44 7.40 6.87 -12.91
C GLU A 44 6.02 7.21 -12.31
N ILE A 45 5.09 6.24 -12.27
CA ILE A 45 3.78 6.40 -11.62
C ILE A 45 3.94 6.84 -10.16
N LEU A 46 4.91 6.26 -9.46
CA LEU A 46 5.19 6.53 -8.06
C LEU A 46 6.11 7.73 -7.85
N GLN A 47 6.49 8.46 -8.91
CA GLN A 47 7.44 9.55 -8.83
C GLN A 47 8.70 9.15 -8.04
N MET A 48 9.23 7.98 -8.34
CA MET A 48 10.39 7.39 -7.69
C MET A 48 11.59 7.44 -8.62
N ASP A 49 12.71 7.96 -8.12
CA ASP A 49 13.96 8.06 -8.91
C ASP A 49 14.40 6.64 -9.35
N PRO A 50 14.64 6.41 -10.65
CA PRO A 50 15.10 5.12 -11.17
C PRO A 50 16.36 4.57 -10.49
N ALA A 51 17.21 5.43 -9.93
CA ALA A 51 18.40 5.01 -9.18
C ALA A 51 18.08 4.10 -7.98
N TYR A 52 16.88 4.20 -7.41
CA TYR A 52 16.45 3.32 -6.31
C TYR A 52 16.33 1.86 -6.71
N ALA A 53 16.13 1.55 -7.99
CA ALA A 53 16.07 0.18 -8.48
C ALA A 53 17.35 -0.62 -8.17
N GLU A 54 18.50 0.05 -8.21
CA GLU A 54 19.82 -0.55 -8.00
C GLU A 54 20.35 -0.38 -6.56
N ARG A 55 19.56 0.24 -5.67
CA ARG A 55 19.90 0.33 -4.24
C ARG A 55 19.36 -0.87 -3.49
N ASP A 56 20.01 -1.23 -2.40
CA ASP A 56 19.57 -2.29 -1.50
C ASP A 56 18.19 -1.99 -0.93
N LEU A 57 17.33 -3.00 -0.90
CA LEU A 57 15.92 -2.89 -0.53
C LEU A 57 15.77 -2.20 0.83
N ASN A 58 15.16 -1.03 0.81
CA ASN A 58 14.86 -0.17 1.96
C ASN A 58 16.07 0.37 2.74
N VAL A 59 17.30 0.02 2.38
CA VAL A 59 18.51 0.49 3.11
C VAL A 59 18.73 1.97 2.85
N GLY A 60 18.64 2.76 3.94
CA GLY A 60 18.78 4.20 3.88
C GLY A 60 17.69 4.92 3.10
N PHE A 61 16.54 4.30 2.90
CA PHE A 61 15.36 4.94 2.35
C PHE A 61 14.67 5.76 3.44
N SER A 62 14.14 6.93 3.10
CA SER A 62 13.20 7.66 3.95
C SER A 62 11.89 6.88 4.13
N GLY A 63 11.06 7.28 5.08
CA GLY A 63 9.75 6.65 5.29
C GLY A 63 8.90 6.64 4.02
N GLY A 64 8.83 7.78 3.31
CA GLY A 64 8.09 7.89 2.05
C GLY A 64 8.64 7.00 0.94
N GLU A 65 9.97 6.92 0.80
CA GLU A 65 10.62 6.05 -0.19
C GLU A 65 10.39 4.56 0.11
N LYS A 66 10.42 4.16 1.38
CA LYS A 66 10.08 2.79 1.80
C LYS A 66 8.64 2.44 1.40
N LYS A 67 7.69 3.35 1.65
CA LYS A 67 6.28 3.13 1.26
C LYS A 67 6.09 3.10 -0.25
N LYS A 68 6.75 3.99 -1.00
CA LYS A 68 6.76 3.92 -2.47
C LYS A 68 7.34 2.59 -2.97
N ALA A 69 8.41 2.08 -2.36
CA ALA A 69 9.00 0.77 -2.71
C ALA A 69 8.04 -0.40 -2.42
N GLU A 70 7.21 -0.33 -1.37
CA GLU A 70 6.15 -1.31 -1.12
C GLU A 70 5.05 -1.27 -2.18
N ILE A 71 4.59 -0.07 -2.57
CA ILE A 71 3.58 0.08 -3.63
C ILE A 71 4.16 -0.31 -5.00
N LEU A 72 5.44 -0.05 -5.26
CA LEU A 72 6.13 -0.57 -6.44
C LEU A 72 6.06 -2.11 -6.50
N GLN A 73 6.33 -2.78 -5.39
CA GLN A 73 6.19 -4.24 -5.29
C GLN A 73 4.75 -4.68 -5.53
N LEU A 74 3.76 -3.99 -4.96
CA LEU A 74 2.34 -4.27 -5.18
C LEU A 74 1.98 -4.22 -6.67
N LEU A 75 2.37 -3.15 -7.36
CA LEU A 75 2.09 -2.94 -8.78
C LEU A 75 2.81 -3.93 -9.70
N MET A 76 4.05 -4.26 -9.38
CA MET A 76 4.84 -5.24 -10.16
C MET A 76 4.35 -6.66 -9.92
N LEU A 77 4.08 -7.04 -8.68
CA LEU A 77 3.69 -8.41 -8.32
C LEU A 77 2.22 -8.72 -8.59
N LYS A 78 1.34 -7.72 -8.63
CA LYS A 78 -0.10 -7.87 -8.91
C LYS A 78 -0.70 -9.07 -8.16
N PRO A 79 -0.67 -9.09 -6.81
CA PRO A 79 -1.20 -10.20 -6.03
C PRO A 79 -2.72 -10.30 -6.15
N SER A 80 -3.29 -11.48 -5.90
CA SER A 80 -4.75 -11.67 -5.84
C SER A 80 -5.39 -11.11 -4.55
N LEU A 81 -4.58 -10.97 -3.50
CA LEU A 81 -4.95 -10.31 -2.25
C LEU A 81 -3.81 -9.41 -1.79
N ALA A 82 -4.10 -8.13 -1.61
CA ALA A 82 -3.20 -7.15 -1.01
C ALA A 82 -3.74 -6.75 0.36
N ILE A 83 -2.86 -6.74 1.37
CA ILE A 83 -3.15 -6.23 2.72
C ILE A 83 -2.16 -5.10 2.99
N LEU A 84 -2.67 -3.90 3.17
CA LEU A 84 -1.91 -2.68 3.42
C LEU A 84 -2.17 -2.22 4.86
N ASP A 85 -1.12 -2.24 5.67
CA ASP A 85 -1.20 -1.92 7.09
C ASP A 85 -0.54 -0.56 7.34
N GLU A 86 -1.36 0.45 7.68
CA GLU A 86 -0.96 1.84 7.94
C GLU A 86 0.04 2.40 6.91
N THR A 87 -0.23 2.18 5.63
CA THR A 87 0.67 2.55 4.53
C THR A 87 0.84 4.07 4.40
N ASP A 88 -0.06 4.85 4.94
CA ASP A 88 -0.05 6.32 4.97
C ASP A 88 0.55 6.92 6.25
N SER A 89 0.88 6.10 7.25
CA SER A 89 1.42 6.56 8.53
C SER A 89 2.78 7.23 8.37
N GLY A 90 2.92 8.43 8.95
CA GLY A 90 4.19 9.19 8.93
C GLY A 90 4.57 9.80 7.58
N LEU A 91 3.66 9.80 6.61
CA LEU A 91 3.89 10.41 5.30
C LEU A 91 3.44 11.88 5.27
N ASP A 92 4.17 12.70 4.49
CA ASP A 92 3.69 14.03 4.11
C ASP A 92 2.55 13.94 3.07
N VAL A 93 1.92 15.07 2.78
CA VAL A 93 0.75 15.14 1.89
C VAL A 93 1.07 14.65 0.47
N ASP A 94 2.26 14.96 -0.05
CA ASP A 94 2.64 14.59 -1.41
C ASP A 94 2.97 13.10 -1.51
N ALA A 95 3.61 12.53 -0.49
CA ALA A 95 3.85 11.09 -0.41
C ALA A 95 2.53 10.31 -0.29
N VAL A 96 1.56 10.78 0.53
CA VAL A 96 0.22 10.17 0.62
C VAL A 96 -0.46 10.16 -0.74
N ARG A 97 -0.44 11.28 -1.48
CA ARG A 97 -1.03 11.35 -2.83
C ARG A 97 -0.40 10.35 -3.80
N THR A 98 0.93 10.25 -3.78
CA THR A 98 1.66 9.34 -4.67
C THR A 98 1.36 7.88 -4.34
N VAL A 99 1.34 7.53 -3.06
CA VAL A 99 0.98 6.18 -2.56
C VAL A 99 -0.47 5.85 -2.93
N SER A 100 -1.42 6.77 -2.68
CA SER A 100 -2.83 6.60 -3.05
C SER A 100 -3.01 6.38 -4.55
N ALA A 101 -2.32 7.16 -5.40
CA ALA A 101 -2.35 6.98 -6.86
C ALA A 101 -1.85 5.59 -7.29
N GLY A 102 -0.79 5.08 -6.64
CA GLY A 102 -0.30 3.72 -6.89
C GLY A 102 -1.31 2.64 -6.47
N ILE A 103 -2.00 2.81 -5.35
CA ILE A 103 -3.04 1.89 -4.89
C ILE A 103 -4.25 1.93 -5.84
N GLU A 104 -4.65 3.12 -6.29
CA GLU A 104 -5.71 3.31 -7.28
C GLU A 104 -5.37 2.60 -8.60
N GLU A 105 -4.12 2.72 -9.07
CA GLU A 105 -3.63 2.01 -10.26
C GLU A 105 -3.74 0.49 -10.09
N TYR A 106 -3.40 -0.04 -8.90
CA TYR A 106 -3.61 -1.46 -8.60
C TYR A 106 -5.09 -1.84 -8.65
N GLN A 107 -5.97 -1.06 -8.03
CA GLN A 107 -7.40 -1.33 -7.99
C GLN A 107 -8.03 -1.33 -9.40
N LYS A 108 -7.61 -0.40 -10.27
CA LYS A 108 -8.11 -0.30 -11.65
C LYS A 108 -7.62 -1.45 -12.55
N ASN A 109 -6.38 -1.87 -12.40
CA ASN A 109 -5.72 -2.75 -13.37
C ASN A 109 -5.50 -4.19 -12.88
N CYS A 110 -5.78 -4.46 -11.62
CA CYS A 110 -5.65 -5.80 -11.05
C CYS A 110 -7.00 -6.33 -10.57
N LYS A 111 -7.28 -7.61 -10.84
CA LYS A 111 -8.48 -8.30 -10.36
C LYS A 111 -8.27 -8.88 -8.94
N GLY A 112 -7.50 -8.20 -8.11
CA GLY A 112 -7.19 -8.62 -6.74
C GLY A 112 -8.11 -7.96 -5.72
N SER A 113 -8.26 -8.59 -4.56
CA SER A 113 -8.89 -7.99 -3.39
C SER A 113 -7.88 -7.10 -2.65
N LEU A 114 -8.37 -5.98 -2.11
CA LEU A 114 -7.57 -5.02 -1.36
C LEU A 114 -8.16 -4.84 0.04
N LEU A 115 -7.36 -5.07 1.06
CA LEU A 115 -7.67 -4.78 2.45
C LEU A 115 -6.73 -3.68 2.94
N ILE A 116 -7.28 -2.55 3.35
CA ILE A 116 -6.51 -1.43 3.90
C ILE A 116 -6.85 -1.27 5.37
N ILE A 117 -5.84 -1.25 6.21
CA ILE A 117 -5.93 -0.92 7.63
C ILE A 117 -5.35 0.48 7.78
N THR A 118 -6.16 1.44 8.21
CA THR A 118 -5.73 2.83 8.39
C THR A 118 -6.58 3.53 9.45
N HIS A 119 -6.00 4.51 10.11
CA HIS A 119 -6.70 5.46 10.95
C HIS A 119 -6.92 6.82 10.25
N SER A 120 -6.47 6.94 9.00
CA SER A 120 -6.61 8.15 8.17
C SER A 120 -7.44 7.84 6.93
N THR A 121 -8.44 8.64 6.69
CA THR A 121 -9.32 8.48 5.53
C THR A 121 -8.76 9.10 4.26
N LYS A 122 -7.67 9.89 4.35
CA LYS A 122 -7.05 10.56 3.20
C LYS A 122 -6.58 9.61 2.11
N ILE A 123 -6.04 8.45 2.51
CA ILE A 123 -5.59 7.43 1.56
C ILE A 123 -6.74 6.82 0.76
N LEU A 124 -7.97 6.91 1.29
CA LEU A 124 -9.18 6.30 0.70
C LEU A 124 -9.90 7.25 -0.28
N GLU A 125 -9.56 8.56 -0.33
CA GLU A 125 -10.30 9.56 -1.10
C GLU A 125 -10.39 9.27 -2.61
N SER A 126 -9.38 8.59 -3.17
CA SER A 126 -9.32 8.21 -4.59
C SER A 126 -9.74 6.77 -4.86
N LEU A 127 -10.06 5.99 -3.82
CA LEU A 127 -10.31 4.56 -3.92
C LEU A 127 -11.80 4.24 -3.93
N SER A 128 -12.16 3.18 -4.65
CA SER A 128 -13.50 2.59 -4.53
C SER A 128 -13.52 1.65 -3.33
N VAL A 129 -14.40 1.95 -2.36
CA VAL A 129 -14.55 1.18 -1.13
C VAL A 129 -15.85 0.40 -1.18
N ASP A 130 -15.77 -0.94 -1.15
CA ASP A 130 -16.94 -1.80 -1.14
C ASP A 130 -17.48 -1.99 0.29
N TYR A 131 -16.58 -2.21 1.25
CA TYR A 131 -16.93 -2.45 2.65
C TYR A 131 -16.00 -1.67 3.58
N THR A 132 -16.59 -1.13 4.65
CA THR A 132 -15.88 -0.47 5.73
C THR A 132 -16.20 -1.16 7.04
N HIS A 133 -15.16 -1.48 7.81
CA HIS A 133 -15.28 -2.08 9.14
C HIS A 133 -14.62 -1.17 10.16
N VAL A 134 -15.37 -0.81 11.21
CA VAL A 134 -14.81 -0.09 12.36
C VAL A 134 -14.42 -1.10 13.42
N MET A 135 -13.15 -1.09 13.80
CA MET A 135 -12.59 -1.99 14.79
C MET A 135 -12.21 -1.20 16.05
N VAL A 136 -12.66 -1.67 17.22
CA VAL A 136 -12.31 -1.13 18.52
C VAL A 136 -11.92 -2.30 19.42
N GLU A 137 -10.81 -2.21 20.14
CA GLU A 137 -10.29 -3.26 21.02
C GLU A 137 -10.28 -4.67 20.41
N GLY A 138 -9.90 -4.77 19.14
CA GLY A 138 -9.83 -6.05 18.43
C GLY A 138 -11.19 -6.64 17.99
N LYS A 139 -12.28 -5.90 18.16
CA LYS A 139 -13.63 -6.33 17.74
C LYS A 139 -14.17 -5.42 16.63
N ILE A 140 -14.79 -6.00 15.61
CA ILE A 140 -15.55 -5.24 14.61
C ILE A 140 -16.88 -4.84 15.25
N ILE A 141 -17.08 -3.52 15.45
CA ILE A 141 -18.28 -2.99 16.11
C ILE A 141 -19.29 -2.41 15.12
N GLN A 142 -18.85 -2.05 13.92
CA GLN A 142 -19.72 -1.58 12.85
C GLN A 142 -19.18 -2.03 11.50
N THR A 143 -20.08 -2.36 10.58
CA THR A 143 -19.79 -2.63 9.17
C THR A 143 -20.73 -1.78 8.32
N GLY A 144 -20.21 -1.19 7.26
CA GLY A 144 -20.95 -0.38 6.29
C GLY A 144 -20.25 -0.37 4.93
N ASP A 145 -20.72 0.48 4.06
CA ASP A 145 -20.14 0.77 2.75
C ASP A 145 -19.23 2.02 2.80
N ALA A 146 -18.96 2.63 1.64
CA ALA A 146 -18.15 3.84 1.53
C ALA A 146 -18.71 5.03 2.34
N SER A 147 -20.04 5.10 2.55
CA SER A 147 -20.67 6.19 3.32
C SER A 147 -20.20 6.23 4.77
N LEU A 148 -19.80 5.08 5.32
CA LEU A 148 -19.24 5.01 6.67
C LEU A 148 -17.87 5.72 6.76
N VAL A 149 -17.07 5.70 5.71
CA VAL A 149 -15.81 6.48 5.63
C VAL A 149 -16.11 7.97 5.69
N GLU A 150 -17.13 8.44 4.94
CA GLU A 150 -17.55 9.85 4.97
C GLU A 150 -18.10 10.27 6.34
N GLU A 151 -18.84 9.38 6.98
CA GLU A 151 -19.35 9.61 8.33
C GLU A 151 -18.20 9.79 9.34
N ILE A 152 -17.20 8.91 9.29
CA ILE A 152 -16.00 8.99 10.14
C ILE A 152 -15.22 10.28 9.84
N ASN A 153 -15.09 10.67 8.57
CA ASN A 153 -14.44 11.92 8.18
C ASN A 153 -15.09 13.16 8.82
N ARG A 154 -16.43 13.19 8.88
CA ARG A 154 -17.19 14.32 9.44
C ARG A 154 -17.20 14.35 10.96
N ASN A 155 -17.36 13.19 11.58
CA ASN A 155 -17.70 13.07 13.00
C ASN A 155 -16.53 12.53 13.86
N GLY A 156 -15.44 12.07 13.23
CA GLY A 156 -14.35 11.38 13.91
C GLY A 156 -14.78 10.05 14.52
N PHE A 157 -13.93 9.51 15.39
CA PHE A 157 -14.15 8.23 16.08
C PHE A 157 -14.85 8.38 17.45
N ALA A 158 -15.18 9.61 17.90
CA ALA A 158 -15.67 9.88 19.25
C ALA A 158 -16.94 9.10 19.65
N LYS A 159 -17.80 8.76 18.67
CA LYS A 159 -18.98 7.93 18.97
C LYS A 159 -18.65 6.49 19.33
N TYR A 160 -17.50 6.00 18.89
CA TYR A 160 -17.04 4.62 19.14
C TYR A 160 -16.27 4.49 20.44
N GLU A 161 -15.62 5.59 20.92
CA GLU A 161 -14.91 5.63 22.20
C GLU A 161 -15.87 5.61 23.42
N LYS A 162 -17.10 6.13 23.24
CA LYS A 162 -18.11 6.16 24.32
C LYS A 162 -18.79 4.84 24.63
N THR A 163 -18.60 3.82 23.85
CA THR A 163 -19.21 2.50 24.08
C THR A 163 -18.56 1.76 25.28
N GLU A 164 -17.39 2.20 25.74
CA GLU A 164 -16.65 1.62 26.86
C GLU A 164 -17.22 1.96 28.26
N GLN A 165 -18.01 3.04 28.40
CA GLN A 165 -18.47 3.48 29.73
C GLN A 165 -19.78 2.85 30.20
N ASN A 166 -20.39 1.93 29.42
CA ASN A 166 -21.69 1.31 29.72
C ASN A 166 -21.66 -0.22 29.73
N GLN A 167 -20.52 -0.85 30.01
CA GLN A 167 -20.48 -2.30 30.28
C GLN A 167 -19.90 -2.61 31.66
#